data_340a9d85bc7db9bd90a53409a925afb1
#
_entry.id   340a9d85bc7db9bd90a53409a925afb1
#
_cell.length_a   1.000
_cell.length_b   1.000
_cell.length_c   1.000
_cell.angle_alpha   90.00
_cell.angle_beta   90.00
_cell.angle_gamma   90.00
#
_symmetry.space_group_name_H-M   'P 1'
#
loop_
_entity.id
_entity.type
_entity.pdbx_description
1 polymer ?
#
loop_
_entity_poly.entity_id
_entity_poly.type
_entity_poly.pdbx_seq_one_letter_code
_entity_poly.pdbx_strand_id
1 'polypeptide(L)'
;LASEVSDFQERIRSRESGSITALEALYVPADDLTDPAVVAIFSYLDAMLVLSREKVQLGLYPAVDPLLSSSSNLDRAIVGEEHFNIAQECLKIIAKHEELRRIVAVIGVEELSKADRVLYERARKLLNFLTQPFFTAETYTGRKGQYVPLRETLSGCQKIIEGRADTMPEEQFYLIGNFPEQ
;
A
#
# COMPACT_ATOMS: atom_id res chain seq x y z
N LEU A 1 15.22 -16.25 22.11
CA LEU A 1 14.51 -15.21 21.36
C LEU A 1 13.08 -15.65 20.99
N ALA A 2 12.87 -16.80 20.30
CA ALA A 2 11.53 -17.24 19.92
C ALA A 2 10.60 -17.46 21.14
N SER A 3 11.10 -18.05 22.23
CA SER A 3 10.34 -18.22 23.47
C SER A 3 9.98 -16.89 24.13
N GLU A 4 10.90 -15.94 24.16
CA GLU A 4 10.66 -14.60 24.73
C GLU A 4 9.62 -13.82 23.92
N VAL A 5 9.66 -13.93 22.58
CA VAL A 5 8.64 -13.35 21.69
C VAL A 5 7.29 -13.99 21.96
N SER A 6 7.23 -15.33 22.06
CA SER A 6 6.00 -16.04 22.39
C SER A 6 5.42 -15.60 23.74
N ASP A 7 6.25 -15.52 24.78
CA ASP A 7 5.85 -15.09 26.12
C ASP A 7 5.30 -13.65 26.13
N PHE A 8 5.86 -12.78 25.29
CA PHE A 8 5.37 -11.41 25.13
C PHE A 8 4.02 -11.40 24.42
N GLN A 9 3.88 -12.09 23.31
CA GLN A 9 2.66 -12.13 22.50
C GLN A 9 1.49 -12.77 23.26
N GLU A 10 1.74 -13.76 24.12
CA GLU A 10 0.69 -14.34 24.99
C GLU A 10 0.10 -13.34 25.99
N ARG A 11 0.86 -12.31 26.40
CA ARG A 11 0.36 -11.28 27.34
C ARG A 11 -0.61 -10.30 26.69
N ILE A 12 -0.48 -10.05 25.40
CA ILE A 12 -1.36 -9.16 24.64
C ILE A 12 -2.49 -9.89 23.93
N ARG A 13 -2.62 -11.18 24.15
CA ARG A 13 -3.68 -12.02 23.59
C ARG A 13 -5.07 -11.62 24.10
N SER A 14 -6.03 -11.54 23.20
CA SER A 14 -7.45 -11.37 23.53
C SER A 14 -8.00 -12.54 24.37
N ARG A 15 -8.91 -12.24 25.29
CA ARG A 15 -9.57 -13.21 26.17
C ARG A 15 -11.08 -13.04 26.11
N GLU A 16 -11.85 -13.97 26.72
CA GLU A 16 -13.32 -13.89 26.80
C GLU A 16 -13.82 -12.57 27.42
N SER A 17 -13.06 -11.99 28.36
CA SER A 17 -13.39 -10.75 29.05
C SER A 17 -13.06 -9.47 28.28
N GLY A 18 -12.35 -9.56 27.15
CA GLY A 18 -11.97 -8.38 26.38
C GLY A 18 -10.93 -8.68 25.31
N SER A 19 -10.75 -7.69 24.39
CA SER A 19 -9.79 -7.75 23.31
C SER A 19 -8.70 -6.70 23.49
N ILE A 20 -7.49 -7.01 22.99
CA ILE A 20 -6.37 -6.09 22.92
C ILE A 20 -6.01 -5.93 21.44
N THR A 21 -5.96 -4.68 20.98
CA THR A 21 -5.38 -4.32 19.69
C THR A 21 -4.00 -3.76 19.94
N ALA A 22 -2.97 -4.44 19.42
CA ALA A 22 -1.58 -4.03 19.56
C ALA A 22 -1.07 -3.42 18.24
N LEU A 23 -0.30 -2.34 18.36
CA LEU A 23 0.45 -1.74 17.26
C LEU A 23 1.93 -1.83 17.62
N GLU A 24 2.66 -2.67 16.89
CA GLU A 24 4.07 -2.94 17.14
C GLU A 24 4.94 -2.27 16.09
N ALA A 25 5.90 -1.45 16.50
CA ALA A 25 6.91 -0.89 15.62
C ALA A 25 8.14 -1.79 15.65
N LEU A 26 8.45 -2.43 14.53
CA LEU A 26 9.59 -3.34 14.40
C LEU A 26 10.70 -2.70 13.55
N TYR A 27 11.88 -2.59 14.13
CA TYR A 27 13.08 -2.22 13.38
C TYR A 27 13.65 -3.46 12.67
N VAL A 28 13.83 -3.35 11.36
CA VAL A 28 14.38 -4.42 10.53
C VAL A 28 15.82 -4.09 10.19
N PRO A 29 16.82 -4.85 10.72
CA PRO A 29 18.22 -4.59 10.45
C PRO A 29 18.53 -4.75 8.95
N ALA A 30 19.21 -3.76 8.36
CA ALA A 30 19.63 -3.78 6.95
C ALA A 30 18.49 -4.02 5.93
N ASP A 31 17.25 -3.71 6.32
CA ASP A 31 16.05 -3.98 5.52
C ASP A 31 15.84 -5.49 5.19
N ASP A 32 16.46 -6.38 5.99
CA ASP A 32 16.38 -7.85 5.80
C ASP A 32 15.16 -8.43 6.51
N LEU A 33 14.06 -8.58 5.76
CA LEU A 33 12.82 -9.20 6.24
C LEU A 33 12.97 -10.71 6.53
N THR A 34 14.10 -11.32 6.16
CA THR A 34 14.38 -12.74 6.40
C THR A 34 15.15 -12.97 7.70
N ASP A 35 15.51 -11.91 8.42
CA ASP A 35 16.15 -12.03 9.74
C ASP A 35 15.29 -12.92 10.66
N PRO A 36 15.88 -13.91 11.35
CA PRO A 36 15.14 -14.85 12.17
C PRO A 36 14.29 -14.22 13.29
N ALA A 37 14.74 -13.08 13.83
CA ALA A 37 13.96 -12.35 14.84
C ALA A 37 12.75 -11.67 14.24
N VAL A 38 12.91 -11.07 13.05
CA VAL A 38 11.84 -10.44 12.29
C VAL A 38 10.78 -11.47 11.89
N VAL A 39 11.20 -12.60 11.34
CA VAL A 39 10.32 -13.72 10.94
C VAL A 39 9.56 -14.28 12.15
N ALA A 40 10.23 -14.42 13.30
CA ALA A 40 9.60 -14.92 14.53
C ALA A 40 8.47 -13.99 15.00
N ILE A 41 8.66 -12.66 14.93
CA ILE A 41 7.63 -11.69 15.31
C ILE A 41 6.49 -11.68 14.28
N PHE A 42 6.82 -11.67 13.00
CA PHE A 42 5.83 -11.66 11.92
C PHE A 42 4.84 -12.82 11.98
N SER A 43 5.27 -13.99 12.49
CA SER A 43 4.38 -15.15 12.62
C SER A 43 3.23 -14.96 13.61
N TYR A 44 3.28 -13.95 14.47
CA TYR A 44 2.23 -13.62 15.44
C TYR A 44 1.32 -12.46 15.01
N LEU A 45 1.68 -11.73 13.95
CA LEU A 45 0.96 -10.53 13.54
C LEU A 45 -0.18 -10.87 12.58
N ASP A 46 -1.36 -10.27 12.80
CA ASP A 46 -2.50 -10.35 11.89
C ASP A 46 -2.31 -9.47 10.65
N ALA A 47 -1.52 -8.40 10.77
CA ALA A 47 -1.24 -7.49 9.66
C ALA A 47 0.17 -6.93 9.74
N MET A 48 0.79 -6.73 8.59
CA MET A 48 2.11 -6.12 8.44
C MET A 48 2.04 -4.94 7.48
N LEU A 49 2.57 -3.79 7.89
CA LEU A 49 2.81 -2.63 7.04
C LEU A 49 4.33 -2.48 6.89
N VAL A 50 4.85 -2.82 5.72
CA VAL A 50 6.29 -2.74 5.43
C VAL A 50 6.61 -1.38 4.84
N LEU A 51 7.45 -0.60 5.54
CA LEU A 51 7.97 0.67 5.03
C LEU A 51 9.18 0.42 4.14
N SER A 52 9.25 1.13 3.01
CA SER A 52 10.28 0.95 1.98
C SER A 52 11.05 2.24 1.71
N ARG A 53 12.39 2.17 1.75
CA ARG A 53 13.27 3.28 1.34
C ARG A 53 13.12 3.60 -0.13
N GLU A 54 12.87 2.60 -0.96
CA GLU A 54 12.63 2.81 -2.39
C GLU A 54 11.39 3.68 -2.63
N LYS A 55 10.29 3.43 -1.88
CA LYS A 55 9.08 4.26 -1.98
C LYS A 55 9.35 5.69 -1.53
N VAL A 56 10.22 5.91 -0.52
CA VAL A 56 10.67 7.26 -0.13
C VAL A 56 11.41 7.95 -1.28
N GLN A 57 12.34 7.24 -1.94
CA GLN A 57 13.10 7.79 -3.08
C GLN A 57 12.20 8.17 -4.27
N LEU A 58 11.09 7.44 -4.44
CA LEU A 58 10.06 7.75 -5.44
C LEU A 58 9.10 8.85 -5.01
N GLY A 59 9.25 9.38 -3.79
CA GLY A 59 8.35 10.42 -3.24
C GLY A 59 6.96 9.92 -2.85
N LEU A 60 6.76 8.61 -2.74
CA LEU A 60 5.47 8.01 -2.39
C LEU A 60 5.29 7.97 -0.86
N TYR A 61 4.31 8.70 -0.34
CA TYR A 61 4.01 8.79 1.09
C TYR A 61 2.53 8.51 1.37
N PRO A 62 2.18 7.60 2.36
CA PRO A 62 3.11 6.83 3.20
C PRO A 62 4.00 5.90 2.37
N ALA A 63 5.26 5.75 2.79
CA ALA A 63 6.24 4.95 2.07
C ALA A 63 6.05 3.43 2.32
N VAL A 64 4.82 2.97 2.23
CA VAL A 64 4.44 1.56 2.40
C VAL A 64 4.66 0.81 1.10
N ASP A 65 5.28 -0.36 1.18
CA ASP A 65 5.33 -1.29 0.05
C ASP A 65 4.10 -2.20 0.09
N PRO A 66 3.13 -2.03 -0.82
CA PRO A 66 1.91 -2.81 -0.82
C PRO A 66 2.12 -4.28 -1.20
N LEU A 67 3.22 -4.61 -1.89
CA LEU A 67 3.52 -5.99 -2.30
C LEU A 67 4.19 -6.80 -1.18
N LEU A 68 4.85 -6.12 -0.24
CA LEU A 68 5.47 -6.74 0.93
C LEU A 68 4.57 -6.67 2.17
N SER A 69 3.53 -5.82 2.13
CA SER A 69 2.55 -5.69 3.20
C SER A 69 1.43 -6.71 3.08
N SER A 70 0.88 -7.13 4.21
CA SER A 70 -0.22 -8.12 4.23
C SER A 70 -1.15 -7.92 5.40
N SER A 71 -2.37 -8.46 5.29
CA SER A 71 -3.34 -8.50 6.38
C SER A 71 -4.21 -9.75 6.26
N SER A 72 -4.35 -10.51 7.34
CA SER A 72 -5.27 -11.64 7.43
C SER A 72 -6.74 -11.19 7.35
N ASN A 73 -7.01 -9.92 7.68
CA ASN A 73 -8.34 -9.33 7.57
C ASN A 73 -8.75 -9.01 6.13
N LEU A 74 -7.83 -9.06 5.17
CA LEU A 74 -8.17 -8.94 3.75
C LEU A 74 -8.76 -10.27 3.23
N ASP A 75 -9.90 -10.63 3.78
CA ASP A 75 -10.69 -11.81 3.46
C ASP A 75 -12.11 -11.42 3.06
N ARG A 76 -12.69 -12.11 2.08
CA ARG A 76 -14.04 -11.80 1.55
C ARG A 76 -15.12 -11.82 2.62
N ALA A 77 -15.00 -12.72 3.59
CA ALA A 77 -15.97 -12.82 4.68
C ALA A 77 -15.90 -11.63 5.66
N ILE A 78 -14.75 -10.95 5.71
CA ILE A 78 -14.52 -9.81 6.63
C ILE A 78 -14.78 -8.48 5.92
N VAL A 79 -14.13 -8.26 4.77
CA VAL A 79 -14.17 -6.97 4.07
C VAL A 79 -15.25 -6.88 2.99
N GLY A 80 -15.85 -8.01 2.62
CA GLY A 80 -16.80 -8.12 1.52
C GLY A 80 -16.13 -8.27 0.15
N GLU A 81 -16.93 -8.72 -0.83
CA GLU A 81 -16.45 -9.03 -2.19
C GLU A 81 -15.87 -7.81 -2.91
N GLU A 82 -16.54 -6.66 -2.82
CA GLU A 82 -16.15 -5.45 -3.52
C GLU A 82 -14.75 -4.99 -3.08
N HIS A 83 -14.55 -4.81 -1.78
CA HIS A 83 -13.26 -4.40 -1.23
C HIS A 83 -12.15 -5.40 -1.58
N PHE A 84 -12.42 -6.69 -1.37
CA PHE A 84 -11.46 -7.75 -1.67
C PHE A 84 -11.01 -7.71 -3.14
N ASN A 85 -11.96 -7.63 -4.07
CA ASN A 85 -11.66 -7.66 -5.51
C ASN A 85 -10.90 -6.40 -5.95
N ILE A 86 -11.29 -5.20 -5.47
CA ILE A 86 -10.56 -3.97 -5.77
C ILE A 86 -9.13 -4.04 -5.25
N ALA A 87 -8.92 -4.50 -4.01
CA ALA A 87 -7.58 -4.64 -3.43
C ALA A 87 -6.71 -5.62 -4.23
N GLN A 88 -7.26 -6.78 -4.63
CA GLN A 88 -6.53 -7.76 -5.44
C GLN A 88 -6.15 -7.21 -6.82
N GLU A 89 -7.04 -6.48 -7.49
CA GLU A 89 -6.72 -5.86 -8.79
C GLU A 89 -5.68 -4.73 -8.63
N CYS A 90 -5.75 -3.93 -7.55
CA CYS A 90 -4.70 -2.94 -7.25
C CYS A 90 -3.34 -3.61 -7.08
N LEU A 91 -3.24 -4.67 -6.27
CA LEU A 91 -1.99 -5.40 -6.05
C LEU A 91 -1.44 -5.99 -7.35
N LYS A 92 -2.30 -6.57 -8.17
CA LYS A 92 -1.93 -7.13 -9.48
C LYS A 92 -1.39 -6.05 -10.43
N ILE A 93 -2.04 -4.90 -10.50
CA ILE A 93 -1.60 -3.77 -11.32
C ILE A 93 -0.26 -3.24 -10.82
N ILE A 94 -0.06 -3.09 -9.50
CA ILE A 94 1.18 -2.64 -8.91
C ILE A 94 2.32 -3.65 -9.15
N ALA A 95 2.05 -4.95 -9.02
CA ALA A 95 3.04 -5.99 -9.31
C ALA A 95 3.48 -5.96 -10.78
N LYS A 96 2.52 -5.81 -11.70
CA LYS A 96 2.83 -5.68 -13.13
C LYS A 96 3.60 -4.40 -13.45
N HIS A 97 3.29 -3.29 -12.77
CA HIS A 97 4.05 -2.05 -12.89
C HIS A 97 5.52 -2.24 -12.50
N GLU A 98 5.82 -2.93 -11.39
CA GLU A 98 7.22 -3.18 -10.98
C GLU A 98 7.98 -4.03 -12.01
N GLU A 99 7.31 -4.98 -12.67
CA GLU A 99 7.88 -5.74 -13.77
C GLU A 99 8.18 -4.84 -14.98
N LEU A 100 7.18 -4.07 -15.41
CA LEU A 100 7.30 -3.18 -16.58
C LEU A 100 8.30 -2.04 -16.33
N ARG A 101 8.40 -1.52 -15.13
CA ARG A 101 9.35 -0.46 -14.76
C ARG A 101 10.79 -0.85 -15.05
N ARG A 102 11.16 -2.11 -14.82
CA ARG A 102 12.50 -2.64 -15.16
C ARG A 102 12.73 -2.66 -16.65
N ILE A 103 11.72 -3.01 -17.43
CA ILE A 103 11.78 -3.02 -18.89
C ILE A 103 11.88 -1.59 -19.42
N VAL A 104 11.02 -0.70 -18.95
CA VAL A 104 10.99 0.71 -19.34
C VAL A 104 12.33 1.42 -19.04
N ALA A 105 12.98 1.08 -17.93
CA ALA A 105 14.28 1.64 -17.60
C ALA A 105 15.39 1.32 -18.63
N VAL A 106 15.23 0.25 -19.41
CA VAL A 106 16.21 -0.18 -20.42
C VAL A 106 15.83 0.28 -21.82
N ILE A 107 14.57 0.10 -22.23
CA ILE A 107 14.13 0.32 -23.61
C ILE A 107 13.21 1.53 -23.81
N GLY A 108 12.75 2.16 -22.72
CA GLY A 108 11.79 3.27 -22.77
C GLY A 108 10.33 2.81 -22.81
N VAL A 109 9.42 3.72 -22.44
CA VAL A 109 7.97 3.45 -22.39
C VAL A 109 7.36 3.29 -23.78
N GLU A 110 7.99 3.89 -24.79
CA GLU A 110 7.49 3.89 -26.17
C GLU A 110 7.54 2.48 -26.79
N GLU A 111 8.43 1.62 -26.31
CA GLU A 111 8.59 0.25 -26.78
C GLU A 111 7.64 -0.75 -26.13
N LEU A 112 6.87 -0.33 -25.15
CA LEU A 112 5.82 -1.18 -24.56
C LEU A 112 4.70 -1.45 -25.55
N SER A 113 4.09 -2.63 -25.43
CA SER A 113 2.84 -2.91 -26.13
C SER A 113 1.76 -1.87 -25.73
N LYS A 114 0.80 -1.63 -26.59
CA LYS A 114 -0.29 -0.67 -26.31
C LYS A 114 -1.02 -1.02 -24.99
N ALA A 115 -1.24 -2.32 -24.73
CA ALA A 115 -1.89 -2.79 -23.51
C ALA A 115 -1.02 -2.55 -22.27
N ASP A 116 0.28 -2.87 -22.33
CA ASP A 116 1.22 -2.67 -21.23
C ASP A 116 1.42 -1.19 -20.93
N ARG A 117 1.43 -0.33 -21.95
CA ARG A 117 1.51 1.14 -21.77
C ARG A 117 0.33 1.68 -20.98
N VAL A 118 -0.89 1.31 -21.37
CA VAL A 118 -2.11 1.72 -20.65
C VAL A 118 -2.06 1.25 -19.19
N LEU A 119 -1.67 -0.01 -18.98
CA LEU A 119 -1.56 -0.57 -17.63
C LEU A 119 -0.48 0.17 -16.82
N TYR A 120 0.68 0.45 -17.40
CA TYR A 120 1.77 1.17 -16.77
C TYR A 120 1.36 2.59 -16.33
N GLU A 121 0.65 3.32 -17.20
CA GLU A 121 0.13 4.66 -16.90
C GLU A 121 -0.94 4.63 -15.80
N ARG A 122 -1.87 3.67 -15.84
CA ARG A 122 -2.87 3.48 -14.78
C ARG A 122 -2.22 3.14 -13.44
N ALA A 123 -1.20 2.30 -13.45
CA ALA A 123 -0.45 1.93 -12.24
C ALA A 123 0.23 3.14 -11.60
N ARG A 124 0.83 4.04 -12.39
CA ARG A 124 1.43 5.29 -11.90
C ARG A 124 0.39 6.21 -11.26
N LYS A 125 -0.78 6.37 -11.91
CA LYS A 125 -1.90 7.13 -11.35
C LYS A 125 -2.41 6.51 -10.04
N LEU A 126 -2.51 5.17 -9.99
CA LEU A 126 -2.93 4.44 -8.80
C LEU A 126 -1.93 4.64 -7.64
N LEU A 127 -0.63 4.50 -7.90
CA LEU A 127 0.41 4.74 -6.89
C LEU A 127 0.38 6.17 -6.37
N ASN A 128 0.21 7.17 -7.24
CA ASN A 128 0.06 8.56 -6.84
C ASN A 128 -1.23 8.80 -6.04
N PHE A 129 -2.35 8.23 -6.47
CA PHE A 129 -3.63 8.34 -5.76
C PHE A 129 -3.60 7.75 -4.36
N LEU A 130 -2.83 6.67 -4.16
CA LEU A 130 -2.64 6.04 -2.85
C LEU A 130 -1.68 6.83 -1.94
N THR A 131 -1.07 7.92 -2.43
CA THR A 131 -0.33 8.84 -1.55
C THR A 131 -1.29 9.66 -0.71
N GLN A 132 -0.90 9.92 0.55
CA GLN A 132 -1.78 10.55 1.54
C GLN A 132 -1.19 11.88 2.03
N PRO A 133 -1.92 13.00 1.95
CA PRO A 133 -1.51 14.23 2.59
C PRO A 133 -1.76 14.16 4.10
N PHE A 134 -0.70 13.97 4.88
CA PHE A 134 -0.78 13.88 6.34
C PHE A 134 -0.93 15.25 7.00
N PHE A 135 -1.73 15.34 8.06
CA PHE A 135 -1.83 16.54 8.91
C PHE A 135 -0.47 16.91 9.52
N THR A 136 0.34 15.92 9.90
CA THR A 136 1.67 16.11 10.48
C THR A 136 2.71 16.59 9.48
N ALA A 137 2.45 16.49 8.18
CA ALA A 137 3.38 16.85 7.12
C ALA A 137 3.04 18.19 6.42
N GLU A 138 2.00 18.90 6.87
CA GLU A 138 1.52 20.13 6.22
C GLU A 138 2.62 21.20 6.05
N THR A 139 3.46 21.37 7.08
CA THR A 139 4.57 22.34 7.05
C THR A 139 5.65 21.99 6.04
N TYR A 140 5.80 20.72 5.69
CA TYR A 140 6.81 20.25 4.73
C TYR A 140 6.27 20.18 3.31
N THR A 141 5.01 19.77 3.16
CA THR A 141 4.40 19.55 1.85
C THR A 141 3.72 20.79 1.29
N GLY A 142 3.39 21.76 2.15
CA GLY A 142 2.55 22.92 1.80
C GLY A 142 1.09 22.53 1.47
N ARG A 143 0.68 21.28 1.74
CA ARG A 143 -0.66 20.77 1.48
C ARG A 143 -1.37 20.48 2.79
N LYS A 144 -2.67 20.80 2.85
CA LYS A 144 -3.50 20.49 4.01
C LYS A 144 -3.68 18.97 4.11
N GLY A 145 -3.55 18.44 5.33
CA GLY A 145 -3.84 17.05 5.62
C GLY A 145 -5.32 16.73 5.37
N GLN A 146 -5.57 15.51 4.90
CA GLN A 146 -6.93 15.05 4.63
C GLN A 146 -7.13 13.66 5.22
N TYR A 147 -8.28 13.46 5.85
CA TYR A 147 -8.77 12.14 6.17
C TYR A 147 -9.65 11.65 5.03
N VAL A 148 -9.32 10.50 4.48
CA VAL A 148 -10.07 9.87 3.39
C VAL A 148 -10.74 8.61 3.93
N PRO A 149 -12.09 8.53 3.93
CA PRO A 149 -12.79 7.30 4.28
C PRO A 149 -12.41 6.16 3.33
N LEU A 150 -12.33 4.94 3.87
CA LEU A 150 -11.98 3.74 3.08
C LEU A 150 -12.84 3.60 1.82
N ARG A 151 -14.15 3.87 1.94
CA ARG A 151 -15.08 3.81 0.80
C ARG A 151 -14.67 4.73 -0.35
N GLU A 152 -14.19 5.93 -0.05
CA GLU A 152 -13.74 6.90 -1.06
C GLU A 152 -12.43 6.42 -1.72
N THR A 153 -11.53 5.84 -0.94
CA THR A 153 -10.31 5.22 -1.47
C THR A 153 -10.64 4.08 -2.43
N LEU A 154 -11.54 3.16 -2.04
CA LEU A 154 -11.98 2.05 -2.89
C LEU A 154 -12.63 2.54 -4.18
N SER A 155 -13.55 3.51 -4.07
CA SER A 155 -14.21 4.13 -5.24
C SER A 155 -13.19 4.77 -6.19
N GLY A 156 -12.21 5.50 -5.66
CA GLY A 156 -11.15 6.11 -6.47
C GLY A 156 -10.26 5.07 -7.16
N CYS A 157 -9.84 4.03 -6.43
CA CYS A 157 -9.09 2.91 -7.01
C CYS A 157 -9.87 2.25 -8.15
N GLN A 158 -11.14 1.96 -7.95
CA GLN A 158 -12.00 1.36 -8.96
C GLN A 158 -12.09 2.22 -10.22
N LYS A 159 -12.31 3.55 -10.08
CA LYS A 159 -12.34 4.47 -11.22
C LYS A 159 -11.04 4.45 -12.03
N ILE A 160 -9.89 4.37 -11.37
CA ILE A 160 -8.59 4.28 -12.05
C ILE A 160 -8.44 2.94 -12.77
N ILE A 161 -8.80 1.82 -12.12
CA ILE A 161 -8.75 0.47 -12.71
C ILE A 161 -9.63 0.37 -13.95
N GLU A 162 -10.85 0.93 -13.88
CA GLU A 162 -11.82 0.96 -15.00
C GLU A 162 -11.40 1.89 -16.14
N GLY A 163 -10.35 2.71 -15.95
CA GLY A 163 -9.83 3.63 -16.96
C GLY A 163 -10.55 4.98 -17.05
N ARG A 164 -11.38 5.33 -16.09
CA ARG A 164 -12.04 6.66 -16.05
C ARG A 164 -11.04 7.80 -15.87
N ALA A 165 -9.84 7.48 -15.41
CA ALA A 165 -8.73 8.41 -15.23
C ALA A 165 -7.76 8.45 -16.43
N ASP A 166 -7.97 7.69 -17.51
CA ASP A 166 -6.98 7.51 -18.59
C ASP A 166 -6.61 8.83 -19.28
N THR A 167 -7.54 9.76 -19.40
CA THR A 167 -7.30 11.08 -20.03
C THR A 167 -6.73 12.14 -19.09
N MET A 168 -6.66 11.86 -17.78
CA MET A 168 -6.18 12.80 -16.77
C MET A 168 -4.66 12.66 -16.59
N PRO A 169 -3.91 13.78 -16.43
CA PRO A 169 -2.48 13.71 -16.12
C PRO A 169 -2.23 13.10 -14.73
N GLU A 170 -1.14 12.34 -14.61
CA GLU A 170 -0.83 11.59 -13.39
C GLU A 170 -0.54 12.49 -12.17
N GLU A 171 -0.03 13.69 -12.40
CA GLU A 171 0.31 14.65 -11.34
C GLU A 171 -0.92 15.11 -10.55
N GLN A 172 -2.10 15.03 -11.15
CA GLN A 172 -3.37 15.35 -10.50
C GLN A 172 -3.76 14.35 -9.42
N PHE A 173 -3.11 13.19 -9.36
CA PHE A 173 -3.39 12.14 -8.39
C PHE A 173 -2.45 12.15 -7.19
N TYR A 174 -1.42 13.01 -7.18
CA TYR A 174 -0.40 13.00 -6.14
C TYR A 174 -0.82 13.84 -4.91
N LEU A 175 -0.88 13.21 -3.74
CA LEU A 175 -1.24 13.81 -2.44
C LEU A 175 -2.56 14.61 -2.49
N ILE A 176 -3.59 14.04 -3.06
CA ILE A 176 -4.89 14.72 -3.23
C ILE A 176 -5.94 14.30 -2.21
N GLY A 177 -5.80 13.13 -1.58
CA GLY A 177 -6.83 12.54 -0.74
C GLY A 177 -7.95 11.89 -1.56
N ASN A 178 -9.04 12.60 -1.83
CA ASN A 178 -10.16 12.07 -2.61
C ASN A 178 -9.89 12.10 -4.12
N PHE A 179 -10.56 11.19 -4.86
CA PHE A 179 -10.49 11.18 -6.31
C PHE A 179 -11.01 12.52 -6.88
N PRO A 180 -10.29 13.15 -7.83
CA PRO A 180 -10.69 14.44 -8.38
C PRO A 180 -12.01 14.31 -9.14
N GLU A 181 -12.99 15.13 -8.79
CA GLU A 181 -14.23 15.26 -9.55
C GLU A 181 -13.95 16.03 -10.85
N GLN A 182 -14.50 15.53 -11.96
CA GLN A 182 -14.43 16.22 -13.26
C GLN A 182 -15.42 17.38 -13.32
#